data_41005e7b618c8daf316f45f0ff135536
#
_entry.id   41005e7b618c8daf316f45f0ff135536
#
_cell.length_a   1.000
_cell.length_b   1.000
_cell.length_c   1.000
_cell.angle_alpha   90.00
_cell.angle_beta   90.00
_cell.angle_gamma   90.00
#
_symmetry.space_group_name_H-M   'P 1'
#
loop_
_entity.id
_entity.type
_entity.pdbx_description
1 polymer ?
#
loop_
_entity_poly.entity_id
_entity_poly.type
_entity_poly.pdbx_seq_one_letter_code
_entity_poly.pdbx_strand_id
1 'polypeptide(L)'
;MSTHPNSNAYTEVIGDLRQKLNACVLPITSGQRDHLLEQLGSDLLSITELTHQIMRVPVAALHICRQAGEAARKRDVDVLTLEQACSLLGTQRLNTLLRELPVVEHDQLPLPYRQLLSISEHAVGQAQGLFANRIARLWQEMSLASLLFLSPLWALTYLKPHLFEQWDQLNRGALPEGVTRTQIAATTTAGFQLVQLVAQDWWLPPWILQGYRSLNDHRRTMVKALHVARDSAHPQEQQARLDADRELYRWLTQPANGVLISSGLALGAHSNWYTSHTLRWQQLAALYLNCEVPEAQRLSHKNAVDNARLQYQQDTADLRLPAATLPWTEQPAAIEQLSATLPLQGSAPRQPAPSRAQPAHWRSLCLQLSATPSPFTQLGDVIGCAQQALQDGLGAEHSWIALVHAASGQLVVRSSAGLPPEFFAPGSRVGPGKESTWLRWLNSAPCHSISASHLQFNQLPAALQRHPYTEAFHLAPVTHNQQLLALIFVSGEQGNPLSEQRQQALVKTAQCLHKALVEFKRRA
;
A
#
# COMPACT_ATOMS: atom_id res chain seq x y z
N MET A 1 -1.92 -20.17 -31.63
CA MET A 1 -0.97 -19.04 -31.65
C MET A 1 -1.78 -17.76 -31.80
N SER A 2 -2.21 -17.18 -30.69
CA SER A 2 -2.93 -15.88 -30.67
C SER A 2 -1.96 -14.83 -30.14
N THR A 3 -1.40 -14.05 -31.05
CA THR A 3 -0.60 -12.87 -30.73
C THR A 3 -1.52 -11.79 -30.16
N HIS A 4 -1.36 -11.49 -28.88
CA HIS A 4 -2.04 -10.37 -28.23
C HIS A 4 -1.60 -9.04 -28.88
N PRO A 5 -2.50 -8.22 -29.44
CA PRO A 5 -2.16 -6.95 -30.10
C PRO A 5 -1.59 -5.88 -29.16
N ASN A 6 -1.60 -6.09 -27.83
CA ASN A 6 -1.12 -5.12 -26.84
C ASN A 6 0.39 -5.19 -26.53
N SER A 7 1.12 -6.23 -26.92
CA SER A 7 2.54 -6.39 -26.58
C SER A 7 3.44 -5.35 -27.26
N ASN A 8 3.18 -5.00 -28.51
CA ASN A 8 4.01 -4.04 -29.27
C ASN A 8 3.82 -2.61 -28.77
N ALA A 9 2.59 -2.18 -28.45
CA ALA A 9 2.33 -0.84 -27.94
C ALA A 9 2.98 -0.58 -26.58
N TYR A 10 2.99 -1.58 -25.68
CA TYR A 10 3.68 -1.48 -24.40
C TYR A 10 5.21 -1.38 -24.57
N THR A 11 5.78 -2.14 -25.48
CA THR A 11 7.21 -2.13 -25.75
C THR A 11 7.66 -0.78 -26.31
N GLU A 12 6.87 -0.16 -27.18
CA GLU A 12 7.14 1.16 -27.74
C GLU A 12 7.06 2.27 -26.69
N VAL A 13 6.03 2.26 -25.84
CA VAL A 13 5.87 3.21 -24.73
C VAL A 13 7.02 3.10 -23.72
N ILE A 14 7.45 1.88 -23.38
CA ILE A 14 8.60 1.66 -22.48
C ILE A 14 9.89 2.17 -23.13
N GLY A 15 10.07 1.97 -24.43
CA GLY A 15 11.24 2.45 -25.19
C GLY A 15 11.34 3.96 -25.20
N ASP A 16 10.23 4.68 -25.51
CA ASP A 16 10.16 6.14 -25.48
C ASP A 16 10.44 6.69 -24.08
N LEU A 17 9.80 6.08 -23.06
CA LEU A 17 9.99 6.52 -21.67
C LEU A 17 11.42 6.27 -21.19
N ARG A 18 12.04 5.13 -21.53
CA ARG A 18 13.45 4.84 -21.24
C ARG A 18 14.37 5.89 -21.86
N GLN A 19 14.16 6.26 -23.11
CA GLN A 19 14.94 7.30 -23.77
C GLN A 19 14.81 8.64 -23.07
N LYS A 20 13.59 9.05 -22.70
CA LYS A 20 13.34 10.31 -21.96
C LYS A 20 13.99 10.30 -20.57
N LEU A 21 13.93 9.17 -19.84
CA LEU A 21 14.56 9.04 -18.54
C LEU A 21 16.09 9.11 -18.64
N ASN A 22 16.69 8.48 -19.66
CA ASN A 22 18.13 8.52 -19.88
C ASN A 22 18.64 9.91 -20.25
N ALA A 23 17.85 10.69 -21.00
CA ALA A 23 18.16 12.07 -21.36
C ALA A 23 17.90 13.08 -20.21
N CYS A 24 17.18 12.66 -19.16
CA CYS A 24 16.84 13.54 -18.05
C CYS A 24 18.06 13.85 -17.18
N VAL A 25 18.36 15.13 -17.03
CA VAL A 25 19.35 15.64 -16.06
C VAL A 25 18.59 16.25 -14.90
N LEU A 26 18.66 15.58 -13.74
CA LEU A 26 17.97 16.01 -12.54
C LEU A 26 18.65 17.24 -11.93
N PRO A 27 17.87 18.25 -11.47
CA PRO A 27 18.40 19.48 -10.92
C PRO A 27 18.78 19.34 -9.44
N ILE A 28 19.66 20.23 -8.99
CA ILE A 28 19.95 20.53 -7.58
C ILE A 28 19.54 21.97 -7.27
N THR A 29 19.47 22.35 -5.99
CA THR A 29 19.22 23.77 -5.64
C THR A 29 20.50 24.60 -5.73
N SER A 30 20.33 25.93 -5.85
CA SER A 30 21.49 26.84 -5.84
C SER A 30 22.34 26.68 -4.59
N GLY A 31 21.70 26.64 -3.40
CA GLY A 31 22.41 26.46 -2.13
C GLY A 31 23.17 25.12 -2.04
N GLN A 32 22.58 24.03 -2.55
CA GLN A 32 23.26 22.72 -2.61
C GLN A 32 24.50 22.76 -3.51
N ARG A 33 24.36 23.36 -4.69
CA ARG A 33 25.47 23.50 -5.64
C ARG A 33 26.61 24.31 -5.04
N ASP A 34 26.29 25.50 -4.51
CA ASP A 34 27.28 26.43 -4.01
C ASP A 34 28.00 25.85 -2.77
N HIS A 35 27.26 25.18 -1.89
CA HIS A 35 27.85 24.43 -0.77
C HIS A 35 28.83 23.35 -1.25
N LEU A 36 28.44 22.50 -2.22
CA LEU A 36 29.32 21.43 -2.71
C LEU A 36 30.56 21.98 -3.41
N LEU A 37 30.44 23.08 -4.15
CA LEU A 37 31.58 23.74 -4.80
C LEU A 37 32.54 24.34 -3.78
N GLU A 38 32.02 24.93 -2.69
CA GLU A 38 32.83 25.41 -1.57
C GLU A 38 33.60 24.27 -0.90
N GLN A 39 32.90 23.17 -0.58
CA GLN A 39 33.53 21.98 0.01
C GLN A 39 34.60 21.38 -0.89
N LEU A 40 34.36 21.32 -2.20
CA LEU A 40 35.31 20.80 -3.18
C LEU A 40 36.57 21.69 -3.35
N GLY A 41 36.40 23.00 -3.11
CA GLY A 41 37.51 23.98 -3.14
C GLY A 41 38.32 24.04 -1.85
N SER A 42 37.95 23.32 -0.82
CA SER A 42 38.63 23.32 0.48
C SER A 42 39.75 22.29 0.50
N ASP A 43 40.99 22.76 0.64
CA ASP A 43 42.16 21.89 0.80
C ASP A 43 42.21 21.15 2.16
N LEU A 44 41.28 21.45 3.07
CA LEU A 44 41.25 20.89 4.42
C LEU A 44 40.42 19.62 4.52
N LEU A 45 39.57 19.33 3.53
CA LEU A 45 38.65 18.19 3.58
C LEU A 45 39.29 16.93 2.98
N SER A 46 39.18 15.84 3.72
CA SER A 46 39.51 14.51 3.19
C SER A 46 38.43 14.08 2.17
N ILE A 47 38.79 13.12 1.31
CA ILE A 47 37.86 12.54 0.34
C ILE A 47 36.66 11.92 1.04
N THR A 48 36.84 11.33 2.20
CA THR A 48 35.75 10.75 3.00
C THR A 48 34.78 11.83 3.50
N GLU A 49 35.28 12.96 3.99
CA GLU A 49 34.43 14.07 4.42
C GLU A 49 33.69 14.70 3.24
N LEU A 50 34.37 14.89 2.12
CA LEU A 50 33.74 15.37 0.88
C LEU A 50 32.60 14.44 0.43
N THR A 51 32.81 13.13 0.44
CA THR A 51 31.77 12.18 0.05
C THR A 51 30.59 12.17 1.02
N HIS A 52 30.81 12.40 2.31
CA HIS A 52 29.74 12.63 3.28
C HIS A 52 28.88 13.84 2.94
N GLN A 53 29.49 14.95 2.49
CA GLN A 53 28.73 16.13 2.06
C GLN A 53 27.96 15.85 0.76
N ILE A 54 28.55 15.14 -0.19
CA ILE A 54 27.89 14.77 -1.44
C ILE A 54 26.70 13.82 -1.19
N MET A 55 26.82 12.88 -0.23
CA MET A 55 25.71 11.98 0.13
C MET A 55 24.48 12.71 0.65
N ARG A 56 24.64 13.93 1.19
CA ARG A 56 23.51 14.79 1.62
C ARG A 56 22.79 15.46 0.45
N VAL A 57 23.33 15.36 -0.76
CA VAL A 57 22.72 15.86 -1.99
C VAL A 57 22.53 14.67 -2.93
N PRO A 58 21.47 13.88 -2.76
CA PRO A 58 21.28 12.59 -3.46
C PRO A 58 21.44 12.69 -4.98
N VAL A 59 20.98 13.79 -5.56
CA VAL A 59 21.07 14.03 -7.01
C VAL A 59 22.52 14.23 -7.47
N ALA A 60 23.33 14.94 -6.69
CA ALA A 60 24.76 15.09 -6.98
C ALA A 60 25.48 13.73 -6.92
N ALA A 61 25.20 12.93 -5.88
CA ALA A 61 25.71 11.57 -5.75
C ALA A 61 25.34 10.70 -6.97
N LEU A 62 24.09 10.79 -7.44
CA LEU A 62 23.63 10.09 -8.65
C LEU A 62 24.44 10.48 -9.89
N HIS A 63 24.58 11.78 -10.17
CA HIS A 63 25.30 12.25 -11.36
C HIS A 63 26.78 11.88 -11.33
N ILE A 64 27.41 11.95 -10.15
CA ILE A 64 28.80 11.52 -9.94
C ILE A 64 28.92 10.01 -10.21
N CYS A 65 28.03 9.19 -9.65
CA CYS A 65 28.03 7.74 -9.88
C CYS A 65 27.79 7.38 -11.34
N ARG A 66 26.87 8.07 -12.05
CA ARG A 66 26.62 7.84 -13.48
C ARG A 66 27.87 8.12 -14.33
N GLN A 67 28.52 9.26 -14.12
CA GLN A 67 29.74 9.60 -14.86
C GLN A 67 30.92 8.65 -14.52
N ALA A 68 31.06 8.32 -13.24
CA ALA A 68 32.11 7.38 -12.82
C ALA A 68 31.85 5.98 -13.37
N GLY A 69 30.59 5.49 -13.34
CA GLY A 69 30.21 4.20 -13.90
C GLY A 69 30.46 4.12 -15.42
N GLU A 70 30.13 5.17 -16.17
CA GLU A 70 30.45 5.25 -17.60
C GLU A 70 31.99 5.19 -17.87
N ALA A 71 32.76 5.90 -17.06
CA ALA A 71 34.23 5.89 -17.18
C ALA A 71 34.85 4.53 -16.76
N ALA A 72 34.30 3.91 -15.71
CA ALA A 72 34.74 2.63 -15.16
C ALA A 72 34.48 1.46 -16.11
N ARG A 73 33.36 1.49 -16.84
CA ARG A 73 33.01 0.49 -17.86
C ARG A 73 34.14 0.29 -18.90
N LYS A 74 34.77 1.37 -19.32
CA LYS A 74 35.86 1.31 -20.30
C LYS A 74 37.08 0.55 -19.77
N ARG A 75 37.13 0.31 -18.45
CA ARG A 75 38.24 -0.36 -17.73
C ARG A 75 37.80 -1.69 -17.10
N ASP A 76 36.56 -2.12 -17.34
CA ASP A 76 35.94 -3.33 -16.75
C ASP A 76 36.03 -3.34 -15.21
N VAL A 77 35.77 -2.21 -14.59
CA VAL A 77 35.77 -2.01 -13.12
C VAL A 77 34.38 -1.55 -12.65
N ASP A 78 33.92 -2.10 -11.55
CA ASP A 78 32.67 -1.65 -10.90
C ASP A 78 32.94 -0.50 -9.92
N VAL A 79 32.02 0.47 -9.88
CA VAL A 79 32.01 1.55 -8.91
C VAL A 79 31.04 1.15 -7.80
N LEU A 80 31.56 0.88 -6.61
CA LEU A 80 30.79 0.40 -5.48
C LEU A 80 30.52 1.50 -4.43
N THR A 81 31.45 2.45 -4.29
CA THR A 81 31.37 3.52 -3.30
C THR A 81 31.47 4.90 -3.95
N LEU A 82 30.96 5.91 -3.26
CA LEU A 82 31.09 7.30 -3.71
C LEU A 82 32.54 7.79 -3.67
N GLU A 83 33.36 7.28 -2.74
CA GLU A 83 34.80 7.58 -2.69
C GLU A 83 35.52 7.08 -3.95
N GLN A 84 35.20 5.85 -4.40
CA GLN A 84 35.71 5.33 -5.66
C GLN A 84 35.29 6.18 -6.85
N ALA A 85 34.00 6.59 -6.89
CA ALA A 85 33.47 7.45 -7.94
C ALA A 85 34.19 8.80 -8.00
N CYS A 86 34.36 9.46 -6.86
CA CYS A 86 35.04 10.74 -6.76
C CYS A 86 36.53 10.62 -7.13
N SER A 87 37.21 9.58 -6.64
CA SER A 87 38.64 9.33 -6.96
C SER A 87 38.84 9.04 -8.46
N LEU A 88 37.89 8.31 -9.09
CA LEU A 88 37.99 8.00 -10.52
C LEU A 88 37.82 9.25 -11.41
N LEU A 89 36.94 10.17 -11.02
CA LEU A 89 36.68 11.40 -11.78
C LEU A 89 37.72 12.49 -11.51
N GLY A 90 38.17 12.60 -10.27
CA GLY A 90 39.07 13.67 -9.82
C GLY A 90 38.37 15.01 -9.60
N THR A 91 39.01 15.90 -8.83
CA THR A 91 38.42 17.19 -8.39
C THR A 91 38.01 18.11 -9.52
N GLN A 92 38.82 18.17 -10.59
CA GLN A 92 38.54 19.04 -11.74
C GLN A 92 37.22 18.63 -12.45
N ARG A 93 37.06 17.32 -12.69
CA ARG A 93 35.85 16.81 -13.36
C ARG A 93 34.60 16.94 -12.45
N LEU A 94 34.78 16.71 -11.14
CA LEU A 94 33.71 16.94 -10.16
C LEU A 94 33.26 18.41 -10.14
N ASN A 95 34.21 19.35 -10.17
CA ASN A 95 33.90 20.79 -10.23
C ASN A 95 33.11 21.14 -11.49
N THR A 96 33.55 20.65 -12.64
CA THR A 96 32.85 20.87 -13.92
C THR A 96 31.44 20.30 -13.86
N LEU A 97 31.29 19.03 -13.41
CA LEU A 97 30.01 18.38 -13.29
C LEU A 97 29.03 19.17 -12.42
N LEU A 98 29.45 19.57 -11.22
CA LEU A 98 28.59 20.32 -10.31
C LEU A 98 28.16 21.69 -10.86
N ARG A 99 29.02 22.35 -11.64
CA ARG A 99 28.67 23.62 -12.31
C ARG A 99 27.70 23.45 -13.47
N GLU A 100 27.77 22.33 -14.17
CA GLU A 100 26.91 22.01 -15.32
C GLU A 100 25.53 21.50 -14.92
N LEU A 101 25.31 21.06 -13.63
CA LEU A 101 24.00 20.60 -13.20
C LEU A 101 22.95 21.72 -13.29
N PRO A 102 21.73 21.41 -13.76
CA PRO A 102 20.62 22.35 -13.75
C PRO A 102 20.31 22.77 -12.31
N VAL A 103 19.96 24.04 -12.14
CA VAL A 103 19.57 24.59 -10.84
C VAL A 103 18.09 24.95 -10.88
N VAL A 104 17.35 24.43 -9.90
CA VAL A 104 15.92 24.70 -9.70
C VAL A 104 15.68 24.86 -8.21
N GLU A 105 15.01 25.92 -7.81
CA GLU A 105 14.74 26.15 -6.40
C GLU A 105 13.75 25.13 -5.83
N HIS A 106 13.85 24.90 -4.52
CA HIS A 106 13.15 23.81 -3.85
C HIS A 106 11.63 23.84 -4.01
N ASP A 107 11.03 25.03 -3.99
CA ASP A 107 9.59 25.27 -4.14
C ASP A 107 9.08 25.01 -5.57
N GLN A 108 9.95 25.08 -6.56
CA GLN A 108 9.65 24.82 -7.98
C GLN A 108 9.74 23.32 -8.33
N LEU A 109 10.34 22.51 -7.47
CA LEU A 109 10.46 21.07 -7.69
C LEU A 109 9.13 20.36 -7.42
N PRO A 110 8.70 19.40 -8.26
CA PRO A 110 7.47 18.65 -8.05
C PRO A 110 7.47 17.95 -6.68
N LEU A 111 6.36 18.05 -5.94
CA LEU A 111 6.23 17.44 -4.62
C LEU A 111 6.53 15.92 -4.62
N PRO A 112 6.00 15.09 -5.55
CA PRO A 112 6.32 13.67 -5.61
C PRO A 112 7.81 13.37 -5.80
N TYR A 113 8.51 14.23 -6.56
CA TYR A 113 9.95 14.12 -6.74
C TYR A 113 10.71 14.37 -5.42
N ARG A 114 10.38 15.45 -4.70
CA ARG A 114 10.94 15.77 -3.39
C ARG A 114 10.66 14.66 -2.37
N GLN A 115 9.45 14.11 -2.38
CA GLN A 115 9.07 12.99 -1.52
C GLN A 115 9.92 11.74 -1.78
N LEU A 116 10.18 11.40 -3.04
CA LEU A 116 11.03 10.24 -3.37
C LEU A 116 12.49 10.42 -2.97
N LEU A 117 13.03 11.63 -3.08
CA LEU A 117 14.36 11.93 -2.53
C LEU A 117 14.41 11.66 -1.02
N SER A 118 13.44 12.19 -0.28
CA SER A 118 13.32 11.98 1.15
C SER A 118 13.11 10.50 1.53
N ILE A 119 12.32 9.74 0.75
CA ILE A 119 12.16 8.29 0.93
C ILE A 119 13.51 7.57 0.73
N SER A 120 14.32 8.01 -0.21
CA SER A 120 15.64 7.41 -0.45
C SER A 120 16.61 7.67 0.70
N GLU A 121 16.58 8.86 1.30
CA GLU A 121 17.33 9.15 2.53
C GLU A 121 16.81 8.32 3.71
N HIS A 122 15.50 8.14 3.81
CA HIS A 122 14.90 7.23 4.80
C HIS A 122 15.36 5.77 4.57
N ALA A 123 15.51 5.32 3.32
CA ALA A 123 16.06 3.99 3.02
C ALA A 123 17.49 3.82 3.54
N VAL A 124 18.33 4.86 3.47
CA VAL A 124 19.66 4.86 4.10
C VAL A 124 19.55 4.72 5.62
N GLY A 125 18.64 5.48 6.25
CA GLY A 125 18.37 5.39 7.69
C GLY A 125 17.90 4.00 8.10
N GLN A 126 17.01 3.35 7.32
CA GLN A 126 16.58 1.98 7.56
C GLN A 126 17.75 1.00 7.39
N ALA A 127 18.56 1.13 6.35
CA ALA A 127 19.73 0.29 6.14
C ALA A 127 20.70 0.39 7.32
N GLN A 128 20.96 1.60 7.78
CA GLN A 128 21.84 1.86 8.93
C GLN A 128 21.31 1.20 10.21
N GLY A 129 20.06 1.45 10.56
CA GLY A 129 19.51 0.97 11.81
C GLY A 129 19.28 -0.54 11.86
N LEU A 130 19.05 -1.20 10.70
CA LEU A 130 18.78 -2.63 10.64
C LEU A 130 20.04 -3.47 10.37
N PHE A 131 20.97 -2.98 9.56
CA PHE A 131 22.02 -3.85 8.98
C PHE A 131 23.45 -3.44 9.33
N ALA A 132 23.71 -2.22 9.83
CA ALA A 132 25.07 -1.71 10.06
C ALA A 132 25.96 -2.67 10.87
N ASN A 133 25.42 -3.29 11.92
CA ASN A 133 26.19 -4.22 12.76
C ASN A 133 26.59 -5.52 12.03
N ARG A 134 25.86 -5.92 11.01
CA ARG A 134 26.09 -7.16 10.25
C ARG A 134 27.01 -6.95 9.04
N ILE A 135 27.02 -5.73 8.51
CA ILE A 135 27.74 -5.39 7.27
C ILE A 135 28.68 -4.20 7.43
N ALA A 136 29.22 -4.00 8.63
CA ALA A 136 30.05 -2.83 8.98
C ALA A 136 31.18 -2.55 7.96
N ARG A 137 31.79 -3.60 7.37
CA ARG A 137 32.86 -3.47 6.35
C ARG A 137 32.37 -3.00 4.99
N LEU A 138 31.06 -3.14 4.70
CA LEU A 138 30.44 -2.84 3.41
C LEU A 138 29.43 -1.69 3.56
N TRP A 139 29.63 -0.87 4.61
CA TRP A 139 28.67 0.16 4.97
C TRP A 139 28.57 1.27 3.91
N GLN A 140 29.70 1.66 3.31
CA GLN A 140 29.72 2.70 2.28
C GLN A 140 28.96 2.26 1.03
N GLU A 141 29.17 1.01 0.60
CA GLU A 141 28.48 0.39 -0.52
C GLU A 141 26.98 0.29 -0.25
N MET A 142 26.61 -0.14 0.96
CA MET A 142 25.20 -0.27 1.37
C MET A 142 24.52 1.09 1.38
N SER A 143 25.17 2.11 1.95
CA SER A 143 24.61 3.47 2.05
C SER A 143 24.37 4.07 0.67
N LEU A 144 25.36 3.97 -0.23
CA LEU A 144 25.24 4.48 -1.58
C LEU A 144 24.17 3.74 -2.37
N ALA A 145 24.16 2.39 -2.30
CA ALA A 145 23.17 1.60 -3.00
C ALA A 145 21.75 1.85 -2.48
N SER A 146 21.57 2.00 -1.17
CA SER A 146 20.25 2.33 -0.58
C SER A 146 19.78 3.73 -0.98
N LEU A 147 20.68 4.71 -1.03
CA LEU A 147 20.35 6.06 -1.48
C LEU A 147 19.89 6.07 -2.93
N LEU A 148 20.62 5.38 -3.81
CA LEU A 148 20.40 5.43 -5.26
C LEU A 148 19.41 4.39 -5.78
N PHE A 149 18.92 3.47 -4.93
CA PHE A 149 18.02 2.39 -5.36
C PHE A 149 16.76 2.91 -6.08
N LEU A 150 16.17 3.99 -5.58
CA LEU A 150 14.97 4.59 -6.17
C LEU A 150 15.27 5.66 -7.23
N SER A 151 16.53 5.90 -7.59
CA SER A 151 16.91 7.02 -8.46
C SER A 151 16.28 7.00 -9.86
N PRO A 152 16.01 5.86 -10.53
CA PRO A 152 15.25 5.88 -11.78
C PRO A 152 13.80 6.40 -11.60
N LEU A 153 13.21 6.20 -10.41
CA LEU A 153 11.90 6.75 -10.08
C LEU A 153 11.97 8.26 -9.80
N TRP A 154 13.13 8.81 -9.36
CA TRP A 154 13.29 10.25 -9.24
C TRP A 154 13.10 10.94 -10.59
N ALA A 155 13.76 10.44 -11.65
CA ALA A 155 13.60 10.98 -12.98
C ALA A 155 12.17 10.81 -13.51
N LEU A 156 11.53 9.67 -13.22
CA LEU A 156 10.15 9.42 -13.59
C LEU A 156 9.20 10.44 -12.95
N THR A 157 9.35 10.69 -11.65
CA THR A 157 8.48 11.63 -10.92
C THR A 157 8.81 13.09 -11.19
N TYR A 158 10.03 13.39 -11.58
CA TYR A 158 10.39 14.72 -12.06
C TYR A 158 9.71 15.04 -13.41
N LEU A 159 9.72 14.07 -14.34
CA LEU A 159 9.10 14.22 -15.67
C LEU A 159 7.59 14.01 -15.66
N LYS A 160 7.07 13.14 -14.80
CA LYS A 160 5.68 12.69 -14.76
C LYS A 160 5.18 12.54 -13.31
N PRO A 161 5.05 13.63 -12.54
CA PRO A 161 4.72 13.59 -11.12
C PRO A 161 3.39 12.87 -10.82
N HIS A 162 2.39 12.98 -11.71
CA HIS A 162 1.09 12.34 -11.56
C HIS A 162 1.14 10.80 -11.51
N LEU A 163 2.19 10.17 -12.05
CA LEU A 163 2.34 8.70 -11.98
C LEU A 163 2.61 8.22 -10.56
N PHE A 164 3.35 9.02 -9.77
CA PHE A 164 3.59 8.69 -8.37
C PHE A 164 2.33 8.83 -7.53
N GLU A 165 1.53 9.85 -7.79
CA GLU A 165 0.25 10.06 -7.12
C GLU A 165 -0.71 8.88 -7.37
N GLN A 166 -0.82 8.42 -8.62
CA GLN A 166 -1.61 7.24 -8.97
C GLN A 166 -1.09 5.98 -8.28
N TRP A 167 0.22 5.79 -8.27
CA TRP A 167 0.84 4.66 -7.61
C TRP A 167 0.62 4.68 -6.08
N ASP A 168 0.72 5.84 -5.44
CA ASP A 168 0.44 6.01 -4.01
C ASP A 168 -1.03 5.73 -3.67
N GLN A 169 -1.96 6.18 -4.51
CA GLN A 169 -3.39 5.83 -4.39
C GLN A 169 -3.62 4.31 -4.47
N LEU A 170 -2.95 3.63 -5.40
CA LEU A 170 -3.02 2.17 -5.51
C LEU A 170 -2.50 1.45 -4.26
N ASN A 171 -1.41 1.93 -3.68
CA ASN A 171 -0.85 1.37 -2.45
C ASN A 171 -1.76 1.58 -1.24
N ARG A 172 -2.57 2.62 -1.25
CA ARG A 172 -3.62 2.86 -0.23
C ARG A 172 -4.89 2.05 -0.48
N GLY A 173 -4.93 1.23 -1.52
CA GLY A 173 -6.06 0.39 -1.87
C GLY A 173 -7.13 1.06 -2.73
N ALA A 174 -6.93 2.32 -3.13
CA ALA A 174 -7.81 3.01 -4.06
C ALA A 174 -7.55 2.52 -5.49
N LEU A 175 -8.54 1.86 -6.09
CA LEU A 175 -8.48 1.47 -7.50
C LEU A 175 -9.01 2.64 -8.34
N PRO A 176 -8.24 3.14 -9.33
CA PRO A 176 -8.76 4.11 -10.27
C PRO A 176 -9.97 3.55 -11.03
N GLU A 177 -10.98 4.38 -11.30
CA GLU A 177 -12.14 3.98 -12.08
C GLU A 177 -11.73 3.38 -13.43
N GLY A 178 -12.32 2.23 -13.77
CA GLY A 178 -12.08 1.55 -15.05
C GLY A 178 -10.77 0.75 -15.14
N VAL A 179 -9.96 0.69 -14.09
CA VAL A 179 -8.70 -0.08 -14.10
C VAL A 179 -8.87 -1.42 -13.39
N THR A 180 -8.53 -2.51 -14.07
CA THR A 180 -8.57 -3.85 -13.50
C THR A 180 -7.29 -4.22 -12.75
N ARG A 181 -7.38 -5.14 -11.78
CA ARG A 181 -6.20 -5.68 -11.06
C ARG A 181 -5.16 -6.28 -12.01
N THR A 182 -5.61 -6.89 -13.10
CA THR A 182 -4.72 -7.46 -14.13
C THR A 182 -3.92 -6.38 -14.84
N GLN A 183 -4.55 -5.25 -15.18
CA GLN A 183 -3.87 -4.09 -15.78
C GLN A 183 -2.84 -3.49 -14.82
N ILE A 184 -3.19 -3.36 -13.53
CA ILE A 184 -2.24 -2.88 -12.50
C ILE A 184 -1.04 -3.80 -12.39
N ALA A 185 -1.25 -5.12 -12.33
CA ALA A 185 -0.16 -6.09 -12.24
C ALA A 185 0.76 -6.01 -13.47
N ALA A 186 0.19 -5.88 -14.67
CA ALA A 186 0.95 -5.70 -15.92
C ALA A 186 1.75 -4.39 -15.92
N THR A 187 1.13 -3.27 -15.55
CA THR A 187 1.78 -1.95 -15.45
C THR A 187 2.89 -1.95 -14.41
N THR A 188 2.67 -2.57 -13.25
CA THR A 188 3.69 -2.68 -12.20
C THR A 188 4.88 -3.50 -12.68
N THR A 189 4.66 -4.62 -13.36
CA THR A 189 5.72 -5.46 -13.92
C THR A 189 6.52 -4.70 -14.98
N ALA A 190 5.85 -4.01 -15.89
CA ALA A 190 6.48 -3.17 -16.90
C ALA A 190 7.29 -2.02 -16.28
N GLY A 191 6.75 -1.41 -15.21
CA GLY A 191 7.43 -0.38 -14.44
C GLY A 191 8.73 -0.88 -13.80
N PHE A 192 8.73 -2.05 -13.17
CA PHE A 192 9.95 -2.64 -12.61
C PHE A 192 10.98 -2.99 -13.68
N GLN A 193 10.56 -3.49 -14.84
CA GLN A 193 11.46 -3.72 -15.97
C GLN A 193 12.09 -2.42 -16.48
N LEU A 194 11.30 -1.37 -16.64
CA LEU A 194 11.79 -0.05 -17.05
C LEU A 194 12.85 0.48 -16.06
N VAL A 195 12.55 0.45 -14.76
CA VAL A 195 13.47 0.92 -13.70
C VAL A 195 14.79 0.14 -13.73
N GLN A 196 14.73 -1.17 -13.92
CA GLN A 196 15.94 -2.01 -14.07
C GLN A 196 16.75 -1.64 -15.30
N LEU A 197 16.10 -1.43 -16.45
CA LEU A 197 16.78 -1.05 -17.69
C LEU A 197 17.45 0.33 -17.56
N VAL A 198 16.77 1.31 -16.97
CA VAL A 198 17.33 2.64 -16.73
C VAL A 198 18.51 2.58 -15.76
N ALA A 199 18.41 1.78 -14.69
CA ALA A 199 19.51 1.59 -13.75
C ALA A 199 20.75 0.96 -14.42
N GLN A 200 20.55 0.06 -15.37
CA GLN A 200 21.63 -0.51 -16.21
C GLN A 200 22.26 0.55 -17.13
N ASP A 201 21.43 1.35 -17.79
CA ASP A 201 21.90 2.42 -18.69
C ASP A 201 22.68 3.51 -17.95
N TRP A 202 22.33 3.71 -16.67
CA TRP A 202 22.98 4.69 -15.79
C TRP A 202 24.23 4.17 -15.10
N TRP A 203 24.60 2.92 -15.33
CA TRP A 203 25.77 2.28 -14.71
C TRP A 203 25.73 2.34 -13.18
N LEU A 204 24.55 2.19 -12.60
CA LEU A 204 24.39 2.23 -11.15
C LEU A 204 25.12 1.04 -10.48
N PRO A 205 25.50 1.18 -9.19
CA PRO A 205 26.21 0.13 -8.45
C PRO A 205 25.54 -1.25 -8.58
N PRO A 206 26.34 -2.34 -8.66
CA PRO A 206 25.83 -3.70 -8.91
C PRO A 206 24.77 -4.18 -7.93
N TRP A 207 24.79 -3.74 -6.67
CA TRP A 207 23.80 -4.14 -5.67
C TRP A 207 22.41 -3.59 -5.98
N ILE A 208 22.32 -2.44 -6.63
CA ILE A 208 21.04 -1.88 -7.11
C ILE A 208 20.46 -2.80 -8.18
N LEU A 209 21.29 -3.16 -9.18
CA LEU A 209 20.86 -4.04 -10.27
C LEU A 209 20.47 -5.43 -9.76
N GLN A 210 21.20 -5.95 -8.77
CA GLN A 210 20.90 -7.23 -8.14
C GLN A 210 19.58 -7.17 -7.34
N GLY A 211 19.32 -6.06 -6.64
CA GLY A 211 18.04 -5.83 -5.97
C GLY A 211 16.86 -5.82 -6.93
N TYR A 212 16.99 -5.16 -8.09
CA TYR A 212 15.96 -5.20 -9.14
C TYR A 212 15.78 -6.60 -9.73
N ARG A 213 16.86 -7.38 -9.94
CA ARG A 213 16.74 -8.79 -10.33
C ARG A 213 15.99 -9.62 -9.30
N SER A 214 16.16 -9.34 -8.00
CA SER A 214 15.41 -10.02 -6.95
C SER A 214 13.90 -9.75 -7.07
N LEU A 215 13.49 -8.56 -7.50
CA LEU A 215 12.08 -8.23 -7.75
C LEU A 215 11.51 -8.87 -9.03
N ASN A 216 12.33 -8.98 -10.07
CA ASN A 216 11.89 -9.46 -11.39
C ASN A 216 12.13 -10.97 -11.56
N ASP A 217 13.40 -11.39 -11.52
CA ASP A 217 13.84 -12.74 -11.89
C ASP A 217 13.72 -13.72 -10.71
N HIS A 218 14.00 -13.26 -9.49
CA HIS A 218 13.97 -14.08 -8.27
C HIS A 218 12.70 -13.90 -7.44
N ARG A 219 11.62 -13.45 -8.04
CA ARG A 219 10.33 -13.22 -7.36
C ARG A 219 9.82 -14.45 -6.60
N ARG A 220 10.02 -15.66 -7.17
CA ARG A 220 9.63 -16.93 -6.51
C ARG A 220 10.42 -17.15 -5.23
N THR A 221 11.71 -16.86 -5.23
CA THR A 221 12.59 -16.99 -4.05
C THR A 221 12.17 -16.00 -2.96
N MET A 222 11.84 -14.75 -3.32
CA MET A 222 11.32 -13.75 -2.39
C MET A 222 9.97 -14.21 -1.79
N VAL A 223 9.06 -14.75 -2.59
CA VAL A 223 7.78 -15.30 -2.10
C VAL A 223 8.03 -16.47 -1.14
N LYS A 224 9.01 -17.35 -1.43
CA LYS A 224 9.39 -18.45 -0.54
C LYS A 224 9.93 -17.92 0.80
N ALA A 225 10.79 -16.89 0.78
CA ALA A 225 11.24 -16.22 2.00
C ALA A 225 10.07 -15.65 2.82
N LEU A 226 9.11 -15.00 2.16
CA LEU A 226 7.90 -14.48 2.81
C LEU A 226 7.04 -15.59 3.42
N HIS A 227 6.95 -16.77 2.79
CA HIS A 227 6.28 -17.93 3.38
C HIS A 227 6.98 -18.40 4.65
N VAL A 228 8.32 -18.49 4.64
CA VAL A 228 9.08 -18.85 5.86
C VAL A 228 8.82 -17.83 6.96
N ALA A 229 8.88 -16.52 6.64
CA ALA A 229 8.66 -15.45 7.62
C ALA A 229 7.24 -15.42 8.20
N ARG A 230 6.22 -15.81 7.41
CA ARG A 230 4.82 -15.78 7.82
C ARG A 230 4.39 -17.05 8.55
N ASP A 231 4.83 -18.21 8.05
CA ASP A 231 4.32 -19.51 8.49
C ASP A 231 5.07 -20.07 9.71
N SER A 232 6.12 -19.39 10.17
CA SER A 232 6.89 -19.74 11.36
C SER A 232 6.82 -18.62 12.38
N ALA A 233 6.29 -18.91 13.57
CA ALA A 233 6.07 -17.91 14.61
C ALA A 233 7.38 -17.47 15.30
N HIS A 234 8.37 -18.37 15.40
CA HIS A 234 9.60 -18.13 16.16
C HIS A 234 10.85 -18.10 15.27
N PRO A 235 11.82 -17.21 15.58
CA PRO A 235 13.07 -17.10 14.83
C PRO A 235 13.85 -18.42 14.72
N GLN A 236 13.80 -19.28 15.74
CA GLN A 236 14.45 -20.59 15.71
C GLN A 236 13.87 -21.51 14.63
N GLU A 237 12.55 -21.52 14.47
CA GLU A 237 11.87 -22.29 13.43
C GLU A 237 12.19 -21.74 12.03
N GLN A 238 12.21 -20.41 11.91
CA GLN A 238 12.61 -19.73 10.68
C GLN A 238 14.05 -20.10 10.29
N GLN A 239 14.96 -20.08 11.27
CA GLN A 239 16.36 -20.46 11.04
C GLN A 239 16.48 -21.92 10.63
N ALA A 240 15.78 -22.84 11.27
CA ALA A 240 15.79 -24.26 10.91
C ALA A 240 15.31 -24.49 9.46
N ARG A 241 14.30 -23.75 9.01
CA ARG A 241 13.84 -23.79 7.60
C ARG A 241 14.85 -23.19 6.63
N LEU A 242 15.53 -22.13 7.02
CA LEU A 242 16.61 -21.53 6.21
C LEU A 242 17.82 -22.45 6.13
N ASP A 243 18.17 -23.14 7.22
CA ASP A 243 19.28 -24.09 7.23
C ASP A 243 19.00 -25.32 6.35
N ALA A 244 17.73 -25.73 6.24
CA ALA A 244 17.29 -26.78 5.34
C ALA A 244 17.31 -26.33 3.86
N ASP A 245 17.30 -25.03 3.58
CA ASP A 245 17.30 -24.43 2.24
C ASP A 245 18.45 -23.46 2.06
N ARG A 246 19.64 -24.02 1.79
CA ARG A 246 20.87 -23.24 1.63
C ARG A 246 20.83 -22.22 0.49
N GLU A 247 20.04 -22.46 -0.54
CA GLU A 247 19.86 -21.53 -1.66
C GLU A 247 19.07 -20.29 -1.21
N LEU A 248 17.96 -20.52 -0.51
CA LEU A 248 17.15 -19.46 0.07
C LEU A 248 17.93 -18.64 1.09
N TYR A 249 18.68 -19.30 1.99
CA TYR A 249 19.52 -18.63 2.98
C TYR A 249 20.60 -17.76 2.32
N ARG A 250 21.28 -18.29 1.31
CA ARG A 250 22.31 -17.55 0.57
C ARG A 250 21.72 -16.35 -0.17
N TRP A 251 20.53 -16.53 -0.77
CA TRP A 251 19.83 -15.43 -1.42
C TRP A 251 19.45 -14.36 -0.39
N LEU A 252 18.83 -14.74 0.72
CA LEU A 252 18.36 -13.79 1.75
C LEU A 252 19.50 -12.93 2.29
N THR A 253 20.64 -13.53 2.57
CA THR A 253 21.81 -12.87 3.21
C THR A 253 22.70 -12.07 2.25
N GLN A 254 22.37 -12.00 0.95
CA GLN A 254 23.09 -11.13 0.02
C GLN A 254 22.90 -9.66 0.40
N PRO A 255 23.99 -8.84 0.39
CA PRO A 255 23.90 -7.42 0.73
C PRO A 255 22.87 -6.65 -0.10
N ALA A 256 22.71 -6.99 -1.38
CA ALA A 256 21.70 -6.40 -2.27
C ALA A 256 20.27 -6.57 -1.75
N ASN A 257 19.96 -7.64 -1.00
CA ASN A 257 18.65 -7.82 -0.40
C ASN A 257 18.46 -6.93 0.84
N GLY A 258 19.54 -6.55 1.53
CA GLY A 258 19.49 -5.48 2.55
C GLY A 258 19.11 -4.13 1.94
N VAL A 259 19.68 -3.78 0.78
CA VAL A 259 19.29 -2.58 0.00
C VAL A 259 17.82 -2.64 -0.41
N LEU A 260 17.38 -3.79 -0.91
CA LEU A 260 15.99 -4.01 -1.33
C LEU A 260 15.02 -3.89 -0.14
N ILE A 261 15.33 -4.51 1.00
CA ILE A 261 14.48 -4.49 2.20
C ILE A 261 14.38 -3.07 2.77
N SER A 262 15.51 -2.35 2.90
CA SER A 262 15.51 -0.98 3.42
C SER A 262 14.73 -0.01 2.53
N SER A 263 14.89 -0.13 1.21
CA SER A 263 14.15 0.69 0.24
C SER A 263 12.66 0.34 0.21
N GLY A 264 12.33 -0.95 0.31
CA GLY A 264 10.93 -1.41 0.39
C GLY A 264 10.23 -0.97 1.67
N LEU A 265 10.93 -0.98 2.81
CA LEU A 265 10.43 -0.45 4.08
C LEU A 265 10.18 1.05 4.00
N ALA A 266 11.15 1.82 3.51
CA ALA A 266 11.03 3.27 3.40
C ALA A 266 9.87 3.67 2.48
N LEU A 267 9.73 3.01 1.33
CA LEU A 267 8.67 3.25 0.37
C LEU A 267 7.30 2.80 0.90
N GLY A 268 7.23 1.65 1.56
CA GLY A 268 6.02 1.15 2.19
C GLY A 268 5.54 2.05 3.33
N ALA A 269 6.45 2.49 4.19
CA ALA A 269 6.18 3.39 5.30
C ALA A 269 5.63 4.75 4.83
N HIS A 270 6.09 5.26 3.69
CA HIS A 270 5.57 6.48 3.10
C HIS A 270 4.07 6.40 2.81
N SER A 271 3.60 5.27 2.29
CA SER A 271 2.18 5.08 2.02
C SER A 271 1.40 4.81 3.31
N ASN A 272 1.79 3.83 4.10
CA ASN A 272 1.18 3.49 5.39
C ASN A 272 1.94 2.34 6.08
N TRP A 273 2.21 2.47 7.38
CA TRP A 273 2.84 1.44 8.21
C TRP A 273 2.02 0.15 8.34
N TYR A 274 0.71 0.23 8.24
CA TYR A 274 -0.22 -0.89 8.47
C TYR A 274 -0.66 -1.64 7.22
N THR A 275 -0.17 -1.26 6.04
CA THR A 275 -0.53 -2.00 4.83
C THR A 275 0.11 -3.39 4.82
N SER A 276 -0.56 -4.33 4.18
CA SER A 276 0.02 -5.66 3.92
C SER A 276 1.33 -5.60 3.13
N HIS A 277 1.53 -4.52 2.36
CA HIS A 277 2.76 -4.27 1.61
C HIS A 277 3.92 -3.96 2.57
N THR A 278 3.74 -3.03 3.50
CA THR A 278 4.76 -2.67 4.49
C THR A 278 5.04 -3.85 5.43
N LEU A 279 4.01 -4.58 5.86
CA LEU A 279 4.17 -5.77 6.70
C LEU A 279 5.05 -6.83 6.04
N ARG A 280 4.94 -7.05 4.73
CA ARG A 280 5.82 -8.00 4.01
C ARG A 280 7.30 -7.61 4.11
N TRP A 281 7.62 -6.31 4.00
CA TRP A 281 8.99 -5.83 4.17
C TRP A 281 9.48 -5.97 5.61
N GLN A 282 8.62 -5.74 6.60
CA GLN A 282 8.92 -5.95 8.01
C GLN A 282 9.16 -7.45 8.31
N GLN A 283 8.38 -8.33 7.71
CA GLN A 283 8.57 -9.79 7.81
C GLN A 283 9.91 -10.23 7.18
N LEU A 284 10.26 -9.70 6.01
CA LEU A 284 11.56 -9.98 5.38
C LEU A 284 12.73 -9.44 6.21
N ALA A 285 12.58 -8.25 6.80
CA ALA A 285 13.56 -7.69 7.71
C ALA A 285 13.73 -8.55 8.96
N ALA A 286 12.63 -9.01 9.57
CA ALA A 286 12.64 -9.90 10.72
C ALA A 286 13.36 -11.23 10.40
N LEU A 287 13.04 -11.83 9.25
CA LEU A 287 13.69 -13.06 8.77
C LEU A 287 15.20 -12.86 8.54
N TYR A 288 15.58 -11.75 7.90
CA TYR A 288 16.99 -11.41 7.67
C TYR A 288 17.74 -11.20 9.00
N LEU A 289 17.11 -10.52 9.96
CA LEU A 289 17.69 -10.20 11.26
C LEU A 289 17.64 -11.39 12.23
N ASN A 290 16.92 -12.45 11.89
CA ASN A 290 16.63 -13.57 12.78
C ASN A 290 16.03 -13.08 14.11
N CYS A 291 14.99 -12.25 14.03
CA CYS A 291 14.25 -11.71 15.15
C CYS A 291 12.74 -11.82 14.93
N GLU A 292 11.94 -11.56 15.95
CA GLU A 292 10.50 -11.53 15.83
C GLU A 292 10.02 -10.29 15.04
N VAL A 293 8.87 -10.39 14.35
CA VAL A 293 8.29 -9.29 13.58
C VAL A 293 8.06 -8.03 14.41
N PRO A 294 7.54 -8.08 15.66
CA PRO A 294 7.41 -6.89 16.51
C PRO A 294 8.74 -6.17 16.77
N GLU A 295 9.83 -6.88 16.89
CA GLU A 295 11.16 -6.29 17.07
C GLU A 295 11.63 -5.59 15.80
N ALA A 296 11.47 -6.20 14.63
CA ALA A 296 11.75 -5.57 13.34
C ALA A 296 10.89 -4.32 13.12
N GLN A 297 9.63 -4.34 13.53
CA GLN A 297 8.73 -3.19 13.50
C GLN A 297 9.23 -2.06 14.40
N ARG A 298 9.56 -2.37 15.65
CA ARG A 298 10.10 -1.41 16.61
C ARG A 298 11.37 -0.73 16.09
N LEU A 299 12.29 -1.49 15.51
CA LEU A 299 13.52 -0.98 14.90
C LEU A 299 13.20 -0.09 13.70
N SER A 300 12.33 -0.54 12.80
CA SER A 300 11.94 0.22 11.60
C SER A 300 11.28 1.55 11.96
N HIS A 301 10.40 1.58 12.97
CA HIS A 301 9.77 2.80 13.45
C HIS A 301 10.78 3.75 14.10
N LYS A 302 11.68 3.22 14.92
CA LYS A 302 12.76 4.03 15.51
C LYS A 302 13.62 4.69 14.43
N ASN A 303 14.04 3.91 13.43
CA ASN A 303 14.86 4.43 12.33
C ASN A 303 14.13 5.51 11.52
N ALA A 304 12.81 5.37 11.31
CA ALA A 304 12.00 6.38 10.65
C ALA A 304 11.96 7.70 11.43
N VAL A 305 11.77 7.62 12.76
CA VAL A 305 11.78 8.80 13.63
C VAL A 305 13.16 9.49 13.65
N ASP A 306 14.23 8.71 13.77
CA ASP A 306 15.59 9.24 13.78
C ASP A 306 15.93 9.92 12.44
N ASN A 307 15.56 9.32 11.32
CA ASN A 307 15.72 9.91 10.00
C ASN A 307 14.90 11.21 9.84
N ALA A 308 13.63 11.20 10.25
CA ALA A 308 12.78 12.39 10.19
C ALA A 308 13.34 13.56 11.01
N ARG A 309 13.93 13.28 12.18
CA ARG A 309 14.61 14.30 12.99
C ARG A 309 15.81 14.91 12.27
N LEU A 310 16.62 14.08 11.61
CA LEU A 310 17.76 14.56 10.83
C LEU A 310 17.32 15.43 9.66
N GLN A 311 16.28 15.01 8.93
CA GLN A 311 15.74 15.79 7.81
C GLN A 311 15.11 17.11 8.27
N TYR A 312 14.41 17.13 9.39
CA TYR A 312 13.84 18.35 9.97
C TYR A 312 14.91 19.37 10.35
N GLN A 313 16.08 18.92 10.82
CA GLN A 313 17.21 19.79 11.14
C GLN A 313 17.88 20.40 9.90
N GLN A 314 17.66 19.82 8.72
CA GLN A 314 18.24 20.27 7.45
C GLN A 314 17.33 21.23 6.65
N ASP A 315 16.37 21.85 7.29
CA ASP A 315 15.45 22.86 6.72
C ASP A 315 14.50 22.34 5.63
N THR A 316 14.24 21.02 5.62
CA THR A 316 13.20 20.41 4.78
C THR A 316 11.82 20.43 5.43
N ALA A 317 11.56 21.46 6.25
CA ALA A 317 10.37 21.59 7.09
C ALA A 317 9.03 21.54 6.31
N ASP A 318 9.05 21.81 5.00
CA ASP A 318 7.87 21.76 4.14
C ASP A 318 7.45 20.35 3.74
N LEU A 319 8.33 19.35 3.91
CA LEU A 319 8.02 17.96 3.64
C LEU A 319 7.52 17.28 4.91
N ARG A 320 6.21 17.15 5.05
CA ARG A 320 5.64 16.22 6.03
C ARG A 320 5.95 14.81 5.57
N LEU A 321 6.91 14.17 6.22
CA LEU A 321 7.28 12.80 5.92
C LEU A 321 6.26 11.85 6.53
N PRO A 322 5.45 11.13 5.75
CA PRO A 322 4.48 10.17 6.29
C PRO A 322 5.14 9.10 7.14
N ALA A 323 6.41 8.75 6.84
CA ALA A 323 7.18 7.81 7.63
C ALA A 323 7.44 8.24 9.08
N ALA A 324 7.38 9.54 9.37
CA ALA A 324 7.49 10.07 10.73
C ALA A 324 6.16 10.03 11.51
N THR A 325 5.03 9.91 10.81
CA THR A 325 3.73 9.74 11.47
C THR A 325 3.60 8.29 11.92
N LEU A 326 3.85 8.08 13.19
CA LEU A 326 3.72 6.75 13.78
C LEU A 326 2.25 6.39 14.02
N PRO A 327 1.95 5.09 14.01
CA PRO A 327 0.58 4.58 13.95
C PRO A 327 -0.34 4.90 15.12
N TRP A 328 0.18 5.23 16.27
CA TRP A 328 -0.64 5.57 17.45
C TRP A 328 -1.12 7.02 17.49
N THR A 329 -0.79 7.83 16.52
CA THR A 329 -1.48 9.10 16.32
C THR A 329 -2.85 8.81 15.72
N GLU A 330 -3.69 8.14 16.50
CA GLU A 330 -5.11 8.01 16.23
C GLU A 330 -5.76 9.40 16.26
N GLN A 331 -5.63 10.15 15.18
CA GLN A 331 -6.55 11.25 14.96
C GLN A 331 -6.99 11.22 13.51
N PRO A 332 -8.15 10.59 13.22
CA PRO A 332 -8.85 10.74 11.95
C PRO A 332 -9.03 12.21 11.55
N ALA A 333 -9.18 13.09 12.55
CA ALA A 333 -9.27 14.54 12.38
C ALA A 333 -8.04 15.18 11.70
N ALA A 334 -6.84 14.61 11.83
CA ALA A 334 -5.65 15.16 11.19
C ALA A 334 -5.62 14.87 9.67
N ILE A 335 -6.22 13.77 9.23
CA ILE A 335 -6.33 13.43 7.81
C ILE A 335 -7.41 14.29 7.14
N GLU A 336 -8.53 14.54 7.81
CA GLU A 336 -9.56 15.47 7.33
C GLU A 336 -9.05 16.91 7.24
N GLN A 337 -8.24 17.36 8.22
CA GLN A 337 -7.64 18.69 8.19
C GLN A 337 -6.56 18.82 7.10
N LEU A 338 -5.79 17.77 6.79
CA LEU A 338 -4.85 17.74 5.69
C LEU A 338 -5.55 17.77 4.32
N SER A 339 -6.68 17.09 4.20
CA SER A 339 -7.52 17.14 2.99
C SER A 339 -8.19 18.51 2.80
N ALA A 340 -8.48 19.23 3.89
CA ALA A 340 -9.08 20.56 3.86
C ALA A 340 -8.09 21.70 3.57
N THR A 341 -6.78 21.47 3.75
CA THR A 341 -5.74 22.50 3.55
C THR A 341 -4.99 22.41 2.21
N LEU A 342 -5.19 21.36 1.42
CA LEU A 342 -4.72 21.31 0.04
C LEU A 342 -5.75 22.01 -0.86
N PRO A 343 -5.41 23.13 -1.52
CA PRO A 343 -6.31 23.73 -2.51
C PRO A 343 -6.38 22.77 -3.70
N LEU A 344 -7.40 21.93 -3.75
CA LEU A 344 -7.80 21.24 -4.95
C LEU A 344 -8.30 22.32 -5.93
N GLN A 345 -7.42 22.80 -6.80
CA GLN A 345 -7.84 23.61 -7.91
C GLN A 345 -8.77 22.78 -8.81
N GLY A 346 -10.03 23.16 -8.83
CA GLY A 346 -10.92 22.92 -9.96
C GLY A 346 -11.92 21.78 -9.87
N SER A 347 -12.50 21.50 -8.71
CA SER A 347 -13.85 20.94 -8.71
C SER A 347 -14.78 21.86 -7.93
N ALA A 348 -15.76 22.40 -8.64
CA ALA A 348 -16.89 23.09 -8.02
C ALA A 348 -17.47 22.20 -6.91
N PRO A 349 -17.97 22.78 -5.80
CA PRO A 349 -18.58 21.99 -4.74
C PRO A 349 -19.68 21.12 -5.37
N ARG A 350 -19.43 19.81 -5.43
CA ARG A 350 -20.49 18.85 -5.76
C ARG A 350 -21.53 19.00 -4.67
N GLN A 351 -22.67 19.52 -5.03
CA GLN A 351 -23.88 19.41 -4.20
C GLN A 351 -24.02 17.94 -3.81
N PRO A 352 -24.29 17.62 -2.53
CA PRO A 352 -24.51 16.25 -2.12
C PRO A 352 -25.59 15.66 -3.04
N ALA A 353 -25.28 14.54 -3.68
CA ALA A 353 -26.23 13.85 -4.53
C ALA A 353 -27.49 13.62 -3.71
N PRO A 354 -28.70 13.83 -4.26
CA PRO A 354 -29.92 13.65 -3.52
C PRO A 354 -29.95 12.22 -2.97
N SER A 355 -30.21 12.10 -1.66
CA SER A 355 -30.28 10.80 -0.97
C SER A 355 -31.18 9.86 -1.77
N ARG A 356 -30.69 8.69 -2.19
CA ARG A 356 -31.46 7.65 -2.87
C ARG A 356 -32.55 7.05 -1.98
N ALA A 357 -32.55 7.34 -0.67
CA ALA A 357 -33.51 6.84 0.27
C ALA A 357 -34.92 7.38 -0.01
N GLN A 358 -35.89 6.47 -0.14
CA GLN A 358 -37.31 6.77 -0.31
C GLN A 358 -38.12 6.29 0.92
N PRO A 359 -38.25 7.10 1.97
CA PRO A 359 -38.87 6.65 3.22
C PRO A 359 -40.32 6.17 3.06
N ALA A 360 -41.10 6.74 2.14
CA ALA A 360 -42.46 6.33 1.86
C ALA A 360 -42.48 4.93 1.22
N HIS A 361 -41.60 4.66 0.27
CA HIS A 361 -41.49 3.36 -0.37
C HIS A 361 -40.99 2.29 0.61
N TRP A 362 -40.00 2.62 1.46
CA TRP A 362 -39.55 1.75 2.54
C TRP A 362 -40.71 1.33 3.48
N ARG A 363 -41.58 2.27 3.89
CA ARG A 363 -42.71 1.96 4.74
C ARG A 363 -43.67 0.99 4.06
N SER A 364 -43.95 1.18 2.78
CA SER A 364 -44.80 0.28 1.99
C SER A 364 -44.26 -1.14 1.95
N LEU A 365 -42.93 -1.31 1.68
CA LEU A 365 -42.28 -2.61 1.65
C LEU A 365 -42.28 -3.30 3.04
N CYS A 366 -41.99 -2.54 4.10
CA CYS A 366 -42.09 -3.04 5.47
C CYS A 366 -43.51 -3.47 5.86
N LEU A 367 -44.55 -2.79 5.39
CA LEU A 367 -45.95 -3.20 5.59
C LEU A 367 -46.24 -4.51 4.86
N GLN A 368 -45.76 -4.68 3.61
CA GLN A 368 -45.92 -5.94 2.88
C GLN A 368 -45.23 -7.10 3.59
N LEU A 369 -43.96 -6.92 4.05
CA LEU A 369 -43.24 -7.92 4.83
C LEU A 369 -43.92 -8.30 6.14
N SER A 370 -44.65 -7.37 6.75
CA SER A 370 -45.33 -7.57 8.06
C SER A 370 -46.79 -8.00 7.93
N ALA A 371 -47.30 -8.09 6.72
CA ALA A 371 -48.73 -8.41 6.48
C ALA A 371 -49.08 -9.82 6.93
N THR A 372 -50.26 -9.95 7.56
CA THR A 372 -50.85 -11.23 7.95
C THR A 372 -52.30 -11.28 7.43
N PRO A 373 -52.59 -12.19 6.51
CA PRO A 373 -51.75 -13.23 5.89
C PRO A 373 -50.68 -12.67 4.98
N SER A 374 -49.49 -13.34 4.90
CA SER A 374 -48.41 -12.91 4.04
C SER A 374 -48.84 -12.89 2.56
N PRO A 375 -48.55 -11.85 1.80
CA PRO A 375 -48.85 -11.78 0.38
C PRO A 375 -47.89 -12.63 -0.50
N PHE A 376 -46.80 -13.16 0.06
CA PHE A 376 -45.76 -13.86 -0.66
C PHE A 376 -46.07 -15.35 -0.76
N THR A 377 -45.88 -15.90 -1.98
CA THR A 377 -46.05 -17.33 -2.28
C THR A 377 -44.70 -18.09 -2.31
N GLN A 378 -43.60 -17.38 -2.56
CA GLN A 378 -42.27 -17.96 -2.64
C GLN A 378 -41.31 -17.25 -1.69
N LEU A 379 -40.32 -17.99 -1.15
CA LEU A 379 -39.30 -17.43 -0.29
C LEU A 379 -38.44 -16.37 -1.01
N GLY A 380 -38.27 -16.54 -2.33
CA GLY A 380 -37.56 -15.57 -3.17
C GLY A 380 -38.21 -14.18 -3.15
N ASP A 381 -39.56 -14.13 -3.16
CA ASP A 381 -40.29 -12.87 -3.16
C ASP A 381 -40.15 -12.13 -1.81
N VAL A 382 -40.12 -12.88 -0.70
CA VAL A 382 -39.85 -12.32 0.64
C VAL A 382 -38.47 -11.66 0.69
N ILE A 383 -37.45 -12.37 0.19
CA ILE A 383 -36.07 -11.86 0.16
C ILE A 383 -35.94 -10.68 -0.82
N GLY A 384 -36.61 -10.76 -1.99
CA GLY A 384 -36.63 -9.67 -2.98
C GLY A 384 -37.24 -8.39 -2.43
N CYS A 385 -38.40 -8.50 -1.72
CA CYS A 385 -39.02 -7.37 -1.07
C CYS A 385 -38.15 -6.76 0.03
N ALA A 386 -37.49 -7.58 0.85
CA ALA A 386 -36.56 -7.11 1.86
C ALA A 386 -35.31 -6.43 1.21
N GLN A 387 -34.81 -6.97 0.11
CA GLN A 387 -33.69 -6.39 -0.63
C GLN A 387 -34.06 -5.00 -1.20
N GLN A 388 -35.25 -4.85 -1.77
CA GLN A 388 -35.77 -3.55 -2.24
C GLN A 388 -35.91 -2.55 -1.09
N ALA A 389 -36.36 -3.00 0.08
CA ALA A 389 -36.48 -2.13 1.26
C ALA A 389 -35.08 -1.58 1.69
N LEU A 390 -34.01 -2.36 1.52
CA LEU A 390 -32.66 -1.92 1.81
C LEU A 390 -32.14 -0.93 0.74
N GLN A 391 -32.33 -1.23 -0.55
CA GLN A 391 -31.81 -0.41 -1.65
C GLN A 391 -32.62 0.87 -1.84
N ASP A 392 -33.88 0.73 -2.22
CA ASP A 392 -34.72 1.87 -2.62
C ASP A 392 -35.28 2.59 -1.38
N GLY A 393 -35.54 1.83 -0.32
CA GLY A 393 -36.10 2.35 0.91
C GLY A 393 -35.09 3.07 1.79
N LEU A 394 -34.00 2.39 2.15
CA LEU A 394 -32.96 2.92 3.01
C LEU A 394 -31.86 3.66 2.22
N GLY A 395 -31.79 3.47 0.90
CA GLY A 395 -30.72 4.01 0.07
C GLY A 395 -29.36 3.36 0.34
N ALA A 396 -29.37 2.05 0.65
CA ALA A 396 -28.14 1.30 0.82
C ALA A 396 -27.42 1.16 -0.52
N GLU A 397 -26.15 1.54 -0.57
CA GLU A 397 -25.34 1.40 -1.78
C GLU A 397 -24.99 -0.06 -2.02
N HIS A 398 -24.60 -0.76 -0.96
CA HIS A 398 -24.27 -2.17 -1.00
C HIS A 398 -25.05 -2.92 0.08
N SER A 399 -25.65 -4.03 -0.29
CA SER A 399 -26.40 -4.85 0.66
C SER A 399 -26.49 -6.30 0.22
N TRP A 400 -26.58 -7.21 1.18
CA TRP A 400 -26.93 -8.60 0.92
C TRP A 400 -27.73 -9.18 2.09
N ILE A 401 -28.50 -10.22 1.78
CA ILE A 401 -29.28 -11.00 2.73
C ILE A 401 -28.85 -12.46 2.62
N ALA A 402 -28.42 -13.03 3.75
CA ALA A 402 -28.08 -14.44 3.85
C ALA A 402 -29.03 -15.17 4.79
N LEU A 403 -29.42 -16.40 4.44
CA LEU A 403 -30.22 -17.28 5.26
C LEU A 403 -29.36 -18.40 5.85
N VAL A 404 -29.69 -18.86 7.05
CA VAL A 404 -29.05 -20.03 7.65
C VAL A 404 -29.50 -21.28 6.94
N HIS A 405 -28.56 -22.07 6.42
CA HIS A 405 -28.83 -23.35 5.81
C HIS A 405 -29.06 -24.41 6.90
N ALA A 406 -30.24 -25.04 6.91
CA ALA A 406 -30.69 -25.90 8.00
C ALA A 406 -29.75 -27.06 8.33
N ALA A 407 -29.18 -27.72 7.30
CA ALA A 407 -28.31 -28.90 7.48
C ALA A 407 -26.91 -28.53 7.99
N SER A 408 -26.29 -27.46 7.46
CA SER A 408 -24.89 -27.10 7.78
C SER A 408 -24.74 -26.00 8.83
N GLY A 409 -25.81 -25.26 9.12
CA GLY A 409 -25.78 -24.07 9.98
C GLY A 409 -24.97 -22.90 9.43
N GLN A 410 -24.54 -22.97 8.17
CA GLN A 410 -23.85 -21.90 7.48
C GLN A 410 -24.83 -20.87 6.93
N LEU A 411 -24.41 -19.61 6.88
CA LEU A 411 -25.14 -18.55 6.20
C LEU A 411 -24.89 -18.65 4.69
N VAL A 412 -25.95 -18.69 3.90
CA VAL A 412 -25.91 -18.71 2.44
C VAL A 412 -26.57 -17.43 1.93
N VAL A 413 -25.85 -16.64 1.16
CA VAL A 413 -26.36 -15.41 0.53
C VAL A 413 -27.49 -15.78 -0.44
N ARG A 414 -28.63 -15.15 -0.31
CA ARG A 414 -29.81 -15.33 -1.16
C ARG A 414 -30.05 -14.18 -2.10
N SER A 415 -29.66 -12.98 -1.69
CA SER A 415 -29.75 -11.78 -2.51
C SER A 415 -28.58 -10.88 -2.19
N SER A 416 -28.05 -10.19 -3.19
CA SER A 416 -27.02 -9.17 -3.05
C SER A 416 -27.24 -8.06 -4.07
N ALA A 417 -26.86 -6.83 -3.72
CA ALA A 417 -27.02 -5.67 -4.58
C ALA A 417 -25.89 -4.65 -4.34
N GLY A 418 -25.48 -3.99 -5.41
CA GLY A 418 -24.42 -3.00 -5.40
C GLY A 418 -23.00 -3.58 -5.27
N LEU A 419 -22.85 -4.89 -5.07
CA LEU A 419 -21.58 -5.56 -4.88
C LEU A 419 -21.06 -6.18 -6.18
N PRO A 420 -19.74 -6.19 -6.41
CA PRO A 420 -19.15 -6.94 -7.51
C PRO A 420 -19.50 -8.44 -7.41
N PRO A 421 -19.70 -9.14 -8.56
CA PRO A 421 -20.09 -10.55 -8.57
C PRO A 421 -19.13 -11.50 -7.84
N GLU A 422 -17.90 -11.06 -7.63
CA GLU A 422 -16.85 -11.81 -6.91
C GLU A 422 -17.09 -11.85 -5.39
N PHE A 423 -17.92 -10.93 -4.86
CA PHE A 423 -18.19 -10.77 -3.44
C PHE A 423 -19.66 -11.03 -3.14
N PHE A 424 -19.92 -12.07 -2.35
CA PHE A 424 -21.25 -12.40 -1.84
C PHE A 424 -22.33 -12.54 -2.93
N ALA A 425 -21.99 -13.16 -4.08
CA ALA A 425 -23.00 -13.56 -5.05
C ALA A 425 -24.03 -14.51 -4.41
N PRO A 426 -25.28 -14.52 -4.91
CA PRO A 426 -26.27 -15.50 -4.47
C PRO A 426 -25.71 -16.93 -4.51
N GLY A 427 -25.82 -17.68 -3.42
CA GLY A 427 -25.23 -18.99 -3.22
C GLY A 427 -23.88 -18.99 -2.45
N SER A 428 -23.21 -17.86 -2.30
CA SER A 428 -21.98 -17.75 -1.51
C SER A 428 -22.24 -18.09 -0.03
N ARG A 429 -21.24 -18.71 0.61
CA ARG A 429 -21.30 -19.09 2.02
C ARG A 429 -20.53 -18.09 2.87
N VAL A 430 -21.14 -17.66 3.97
CA VAL A 430 -20.55 -16.68 4.91
C VAL A 430 -20.40 -17.35 6.28
N GLY A 431 -19.19 -17.45 6.72
CA GLY A 431 -18.88 -17.89 8.08
C GLY A 431 -18.86 -19.41 8.30
N PRO A 432 -18.28 -19.79 9.44
CA PRO A 432 -18.26 -21.18 9.91
C PRO A 432 -19.65 -21.62 10.40
N GLY A 433 -19.83 -22.92 10.57
CA GLY A 433 -21.08 -23.53 11.03
C GLY A 433 -21.50 -23.17 12.48
N LYS A 434 -22.43 -23.95 13.04
CA LYS A 434 -23.22 -23.64 14.25
C LYS A 434 -22.46 -23.28 15.53
N GLU A 435 -21.20 -23.66 15.71
CA GLU A 435 -20.45 -23.52 16.96
C GLU A 435 -19.55 -22.29 17.06
N SER A 436 -19.67 -21.33 16.15
CA SER A 436 -18.75 -20.20 16.11
C SER A 436 -19.09 -19.10 17.14
N THR A 437 -18.04 -18.55 17.75
CA THR A 437 -18.17 -17.48 18.77
C THR A 437 -18.76 -16.20 18.17
N TRP A 438 -18.54 -15.93 16.89
CA TRP A 438 -19.05 -14.74 16.23
C TRP A 438 -20.58 -14.74 16.07
N LEU A 439 -21.22 -15.92 15.92
CA LEU A 439 -22.70 -16.03 15.88
C LEU A 439 -23.32 -15.67 17.22
N ARG A 440 -22.67 -16.01 18.35
CA ARG A 440 -23.12 -15.58 19.68
C ARG A 440 -23.03 -14.07 19.85
N TRP A 441 -21.94 -13.50 19.37
CA TRP A 441 -21.78 -12.05 19.39
C TRP A 441 -22.82 -11.35 18.50
N LEU A 442 -23.09 -11.83 17.29
CA LEU A 442 -24.13 -11.27 16.42
C LEU A 442 -25.49 -11.21 17.11
N ASN A 443 -25.82 -12.20 17.92
CA ASN A 443 -27.09 -12.26 18.63
C ASN A 443 -27.16 -11.32 19.86
N SER A 444 -26.07 -10.65 20.23
CA SER A 444 -26.03 -9.77 21.41
C SER A 444 -26.67 -8.40 21.19
N ALA A 445 -26.85 -7.97 19.94
CA ALA A 445 -27.47 -6.69 19.60
C ALA A 445 -28.32 -6.78 18.32
N PRO A 446 -29.36 -5.93 18.16
CA PRO A 446 -30.21 -5.94 16.97
C PRO A 446 -29.51 -5.39 15.72
N CYS A 447 -28.41 -4.67 15.87
CA CYS A 447 -27.58 -4.16 14.80
C CYS A 447 -26.16 -3.93 15.33
N HIS A 448 -25.16 -4.30 14.55
CA HIS A 448 -23.75 -4.07 14.83
C HIS A 448 -23.18 -3.15 13.78
N SER A 449 -22.64 -2.01 14.21
CA SER A 449 -21.85 -1.12 13.36
C SER A 449 -20.38 -1.52 13.46
N ILE A 450 -19.76 -1.85 12.35
CA ILE A 450 -18.42 -2.39 12.31
C ILE A 450 -17.58 -1.52 11.36
N SER A 451 -16.39 -1.18 11.81
CA SER A 451 -15.32 -0.58 10.99
C SER A 451 -14.07 -1.43 11.08
N ALA A 452 -13.13 -1.24 10.17
CA ALA A 452 -11.86 -1.96 10.18
C ALA A 452 -11.04 -1.72 11.47
N SER A 453 -11.30 -0.61 12.18
CA SER A 453 -10.71 -0.28 13.48
C SER A 453 -11.40 -0.92 14.69
N HIS A 454 -12.55 -1.59 14.48
CA HIS A 454 -13.30 -2.17 15.56
C HIS A 454 -12.61 -3.42 16.13
N LEU A 455 -12.49 -3.51 17.47
CA LEU A 455 -11.81 -4.63 18.16
C LEU A 455 -12.33 -6.02 17.74
N GLN A 456 -13.59 -6.12 17.36
CA GLN A 456 -14.24 -7.37 16.96
C GLN A 456 -14.12 -7.69 15.47
N PHE A 457 -13.55 -6.79 14.67
CA PHE A 457 -13.35 -7.01 13.23
C PHE A 457 -12.54 -8.29 12.95
N ASN A 458 -11.52 -8.56 13.74
CA ASN A 458 -10.69 -9.75 13.62
C ASN A 458 -11.41 -11.07 13.99
N GLN A 459 -12.56 -10.99 14.66
CA GLN A 459 -13.38 -12.16 15.01
C GLN A 459 -14.40 -12.50 13.92
N LEU A 460 -14.57 -11.64 12.92
CA LEU A 460 -15.47 -11.88 11.81
C LEU A 460 -14.93 -13.00 10.90
N PRO A 461 -15.81 -13.71 10.19
CA PRO A 461 -15.39 -14.64 9.13
C PRO A 461 -14.48 -13.97 8.12
N ALA A 462 -13.47 -14.70 7.63
CA ALA A 462 -12.50 -14.18 6.66
C ALA A 462 -13.15 -13.60 5.39
N ALA A 463 -14.34 -14.08 5.01
CA ALA A 463 -15.11 -13.53 3.90
C ALA A 463 -15.57 -12.09 4.16
N LEU A 464 -15.99 -11.77 5.41
CA LEU A 464 -16.39 -10.42 5.81
C LEU A 464 -15.18 -9.49 6.01
N GLN A 465 -14.05 -10.01 6.50
CA GLN A 465 -12.82 -9.22 6.65
C GLN A 465 -12.20 -8.82 5.31
N ARG A 466 -12.41 -9.60 4.26
CA ARG A 466 -11.92 -9.33 2.90
C ARG A 466 -12.86 -8.47 2.06
N HIS A 467 -13.94 -8.00 2.64
CA HIS A 467 -14.92 -7.19 1.92
C HIS A 467 -14.26 -5.87 1.46
N PRO A 468 -14.41 -5.46 0.19
CA PRO A 468 -13.76 -4.27 -0.35
C PRO A 468 -14.23 -2.95 0.27
N TYR A 469 -15.38 -2.95 0.95
CA TYR A 469 -16.03 -1.78 1.56
C TYR A 469 -15.97 -1.86 3.09
N THR A 470 -14.79 -2.11 3.64
CA THR A 470 -14.56 -2.35 5.08
C THR A 470 -14.51 -1.09 5.94
N GLU A 471 -14.63 0.11 5.37
CA GLU A 471 -14.50 1.35 6.14
C GLU A 471 -15.59 1.47 7.22
N ALA A 472 -16.85 1.24 6.86
CA ALA A 472 -17.93 1.07 7.83
C ALA A 472 -19.12 0.29 7.22
N PHE A 473 -19.57 -0.74 7.91
CA PHE A 473 -20.75 -1.51 7.51
C PHE A 473 -21.59 -1.91 8.73
N HIS A 474 -22.81 -2.32 8.46
CA HIS A 474 -23.75 -2.72 9.49
C HIS A 474 -24.21 -4.15 9.25
N LEU A 475 -24.26 -4.93 10.34
CA LEU A 475 -24.83 -6.27 10.37
C LEU A 475 -26.07 -6.28 11.24
N ALA A 476 -27.22 -6.67 10.67
CA ALA A 476 -28.46 -6.83 11.41
C ALA A 476 -28.86 -8.31 11.42
N PRO A 477 -28.74 -9.01 12.55
CA PRO A 477 -29.17 -10.40 12.68
C PRO A 477 -30.68 -10.48 12.75
N VAL A 478 -31.26 -11.47 12.07
CA VAL A 478 -32.67 -11.83 12.14
C VAL A 478 -32.77 -13.12 12.95
N THR A 479 -33.27 -13.02 14.18
CA THR A 479 -33.26 -14.14 15.13
C THR A 479 -34.69 -14.56 15.52
N HIS A 480 -34.89 -15.85 15.74
CA HIS A 480 -36.10 -16.43 16.29
C HIS A 480 -35.76 -17.44 17.39
N ASN A 481 -36.32 -17.27 18.58
CA ASN A 481 -36.01 -18.10 19.74
C ASN A 481 -34.52 -18.26 20.00
N GLN A 482 -33.77 -17.16 19.95
CA GLN A 482 -32.30 -17.08 20.09
C GLN A 482 -31.51 -17.81 18.99
N GLN A 483 -32.15 -18.33 17.96
CA GLN A 483 -31.47 -18.91 16.80
C GLN A 483 -31.46 -17.92 15.66
N LEU A 484 -30.29 -17.77 15.01
CA LEU A 484 -30.14 -16.95 13.82
C LEU A 484 -30.88 -17.60 12.65
N LEU A 485 -31.78 -16.87 12.00
CA LEU A 485 -32.49 -17.27 10.78
C LEU A 485 -31.84 -16.66 9.53
N ALA A 486 -31.49 -15.38 9.64
CA ALA A 486 -30.89 -14.63 8.54
C ALA A 486 -29.91 -13.58 9.07
N LEU A 487 -29.07 -13.09 8.18
CA LEU A 487 -28.17 -11.96 8.43
C LEU A 487 -28.31 -10.95 7.29
N ILE A 488 -28.49 -9.69 7.63
CA ILE A 488 -28.52 -8.56 6.70
C ILE A 488 -27.22 -7.80 6.83
N PHE A 489 -26.58 -7.54 5.71
CA PHE A 489 -25.44 -6.64 5.59
C PHE A 489 -25.84 -5.39 4.83
N VAL A 490 -25.38 -4.24 5.30
CA VAL A 490 -25.59 -2.95 4.64
C VAL A 490 -24.35 -2.07 4.80
N SER A 491 -23.88 -1.45 3.73
CA SER A 491 -22.95 -0.33 3.79
C SER A 491 -23.64 0.96 3.34
N GLY A 492 -23.19 2.09 3.89
CA GLY A 492 -23.67 3.41 3.50
C GLY A 492 -23.02 3.93 2.22
N GLU A 493 -23.43 5.11 1.79
CA GLU A 493 -22.86 5.81 0.63
C GLU A 493 -21.38 6.12 0.88
N GLN A 494 -20.50 5.73 -0.06
CA GLN A 494 -19.05 5.98 0.00
C GLN A 494 -18.34 5.44 1.26
N GLY A 495 -18.84 4.30 1.84
CA GLY A 495 -18.22 3.72 3.03
C GLY A 495 -18.55 4.46 4.35
N ASN A 496 -19.39 5.48 4.32
CA ASN A 496 -19.82 6.18 5.54
C ASN A 496 -20.79 5.33 6.37
N PRO A 497 -20.75 5.41 7.69
CA PRO A 497 -21.71 4.74 8.54
C PRO A 497 -23.13 5.28 8.29
N LEU A 498 -24.13 4.39 8.36
CA LEU A 498 -25.51 4.82 8.28
C LEU A 498 -25.85 5.80 9.43
N SER A 499 -26.60 6.85 9.12
CA SER A 499 -27.15 7.72 10.17
C SER A 499 -27.98 6.93 11.16
N GLU A 500 -28.11 7.42 12.39
CA GLU A 500 -28.86 6.74 13.46
C GLU A 500 -30.30 6.40 13.03
N GLN A 501 -30.97 7.30 12.31
CA GLN A 501 -32.28 7.06 11.75
C GLN A 501 -32.33 5.90 10.76
N ARG A 502 -31.29 5.79 9.88
CA ARG A 502 -31.19 4.69 8.93
C ARG A 502 -30.83 3.37 9.62
N GLN A 503 -30.04 3.39 10.70
CA GLN A 503 -29.76 2.21 11.51
C GLN A 503 -31.05 1.69 12.20
N GLN A 504 -31.87 2.58 12.76
CA GLN A 504 -33.19 2.21 13.33
C GLN A 504 -34.10 1.62 12.25
N ALA A 505 -34.11 2.18 11.06
CA ALA A 505 -34.85 1.64 9.92
C ALA A 505 -34.35 0.28 9.47
N LEU A 506 -33.01 0.04 9.48
CA LEU A 506 -32.42 -1.28 9.22
C LEU A 506 -32.88 -2.32 10.25
N VAL A 507 -32.85 -1.99 11.54
CA VAL A 507 -33.36 -2.86 12.60
C VAL A 507 -34.85 -3.18 12.37
N LYS A 508 -35.63 -2.17 11.97
CA LYS A 508 -37.04 -2.38 11.66
C LYS A 508 -37.25 -3.29 10.46
N THR A 509 -36.43 -3.13 9.41
CA THR A 509 -36.45 -4.02 8.24
C THR A 509 -36.15 -5.46 8.63
N ALA A 510 -35.16 -5.68 9.51
CA ALA A 510 -34.83 -7.01 10.05
C ALA A 510 -35.99 -7.62 10.82
N GLN A 511 -36.72 -6.82 11.63
CA GLN A 511 -37.93 -7.26 12.35
C GLN A 511 -39.06 -7.62 11.39
N CYS A 512 -39.26 -6.85 10.30
CA CYS A 512 -40.27 -7.15 9.30
C CYS A 512 -39.94 -8.43 8.53
N LEU A 513 -38.69 -8.60 8.16
CA LEU A 513 -38.20 -9.82 7.52
C LEU A 513 -38.34 -11.05 8.44
N HIS A 514 -38.06 -10.90 9.74
CA HIS A 514 -38.31 -11.95 10.73
C HIS A 514 -39.78 -12.42 10.70
N LYS A 515 -40.75 -11.49 10.76
CA LYS A 515 -42.17 -11.81 10.72
C LYS A 515 -42.52 -12.56 9.43
N ALA A 516 -42.06 -12.06 8.28
CA ALA A 516 -42.31 -12.69 7.00
C ALA A 516 -41.75 -14.13 6.92
N LEU A 517 -40.50 -14.35 7.41
CA LEU A 517 -39.87 -15.67 7.41
C LEU A 517 -40.57 -16.67 8.35
N VAL A 518 -40.99 -16.23 9.51
CA VAL A 518 -41.73 -17.07 10.48
C VAL A 518 -43.09 -17.46 9.91
N GLU A 519 -43.83 -16.51 9.35
CA GLU A 519 -45.13 -16.78 8.73
C GLU A 519 -45.01 -17.67 7.50
N PHE A 520 -43.97 -17.48 6.67
CA PHE A 520 -43.71 -18.34 5.53
C PHE A 520 -43.39 -19.78 5.98
N LYS A 521 -42.56 -19.97 7.02
CA LYS A 521 -42.23 -21.30 7.56
C LYS A 521 -43.46 -21.99 8.19
N ARG A 522 -44.41 -21.24 8.70
CA ARG A 522 -45.64 -21.79 9.29
C ARG A 522 -46.63 -22.32 8.23
N ARG A 523 -46.50 -21.83 6.98
CA ARG A 523 -47.38 -22.26 5.86
C ARG A 523 -46.75 -23.37 5.03
N ALA A 524 -45.39 -23.48 5.02
CA ALA A 524 -44.65 -24.55 4.38
C ALA A 524 -44.65 -25.81 5.25
#